data_0744468356ad80e3c8a61c19fcfd3c11
#
_entry.id   0744468356ad80e3c8a61c19fcfd3c11
#
_cell.length_a   1.000
_cell.length_b   1.000
_cell.length_c   1.000
_cell.angle_alpha   90.00
_cell.angle_beta   90.00
_cell.angle_gamma   90.00
#
_symmetry.space_group_name_H-M   'P 1'
#
loop_
_entity.id
_entity.type
_entity.pdbx_description
1 polymer ?
#
loop_
_entity_poly.entity_id
_entity_poly.type
_entity_poly.pdbx_seq_one_letter_code
_entity_poly.pdbx_strand_id
1 'polypeptide(L)'
;LASSAASDVYKRQILYRPTRGMVSDHFNTDKKHFGTDIAANPNESVLATMDGTVFLSTYTAETGYVIGVQHSQDFVSIYKHCGSLLKKEGDRVKGGEAIALVGNSGTLSTGPHLHFELWYKGHPVNPEKYIVF
;
A
#
# COMPACT_ATOMS: atom_id res chain seq x y z
N LEU A 1 -5.73 -15.54 -13.76
CA LEU A 1 -5.19 -15.89 -12.46
C LEU A 1 -4.01 -15.03 -12.15
N ALA A 2 -4.04 -14.43 -10.98
CA ALA A 2 -2.78 -14.08 -10.39
C ALA A 2 -1.87 -15.29 -10.62
N SER A 3 -0.64 -15.10 -10.96
CA SER A 3 0.21 -16.23 -11.22
C SER A 3 0.10 -17.22 -10.06
N SER A 4 0.12 -18.51 -10.36
CA SER A 4 0.10 -19.55 -9.33
C SER A 4 1.20 -19.33 -8.30
N ALA A 5 2.37 -18.85 -8.75
CA ALA A 5 3.50 -18.58 -7.87
C ALA A 5 3.17 -17.48 -6.85
N ALA A 6 2.54 -16.39 -7.27
CA ALA A 6 2.15 -15.32 -6.35
C ALA A 6 1.09 -15.80 -5.37
N SER A 7 0.12 -16.59 -5.83
CA SER A 7 -0.91 -17.15 -4.98
C SER A 7 -0.34 -18.12 -3.95
N ASP A 8 0.66 -18.92 -4.33
CA ASP A 8 1.31 -19.85 -3.41
C ASP A 8 2.11 -19.12 -2.34
N VAL A 9 2.80 -18.05 -2.72
CA VAL A 9 3.53 -17.21 -1.76
C VAL A 9 2.56 -16.58 -0.78
N TYR A 10 1.47 -16.01 -1.28
CA TYR A 10 0.44 -15.39 -0.47
C TYR A 10 -0.12 -16.37 0.59
N LYS A 11 -0.37 -17.62 0.23
CA LYS A 11 -0.93 -18.61 1.16
C LYS A 11 -0.03 -18.93 2.34
N ARG A 12 1.25 -18.60 2.27
CA ARG A 12 2.24 -18.87 3.33
C ARG A 12 2.47 -17.67 4.23
N GLN A 13 1.81 -16.53 3.98
CA GLN A 13 2.06 -15.30 4.68
C GLN A 13 0.79 -14.70 5.21
N ILE A 14 0.91 -14.01 6.34
CA ILE A 14 -0.16 -13.18 6.87
C ILE A 14 -0.04 -11.83 6.19
N LEU A 15 -1.09 -11.43 5.47
CA LEU A 15 -1.16 -10.13 4.82
C LEU A 15 -2.09 -9.23 5.62
N TYR A 16 -1.54 -8.11 6.07
CA TYR A 16 -2.29 -7.16 6.88
C TYR A 16 -2.97 -6.14 5.98
N ARG A 17 -4.20 -5.81 6.31
CA ARG A 17 -4.92 -4.72 5.69
C ARG A 17 -4.14 -3.42 5.90
N PRO A 18 -3.89 -2.61 4.83
CA PRO A 18 -3.02 -1.45 4.96
C PRO A 18 -3.62 -0.33 5.81
N THR A 19 -4.94 -0.24 5.92
CA THR A 19 -5.59 0.70 6.83
C THR A 19 -7.04 0.27 7.07
N ARG A 20 -7.65 0.82 8.10
CA ARG A 20 -9.08 0.64 8.34
C ARG A 20 -9.86 1.59 7.47
N GLY A 21 -10.91 1.10 6.85
CA GLY A 21 -11.75 1.91 5.99
C GLY A 21 -12.51 1.05 5.01
N MET A 22 -13.09 1.70 4.03
CA MET A 22 -13.86 1.04 2.99
C MET A 22 -13.22 1.27 1.64
N VAL A 23 -13.16 0.23 0.81
CA VAL A 23 -12.68 0.38 -0.56
C VAL A 23 -13.60 1.38 -1.28
N SER A 24 -13.01 2.46 -1.78
CA SER A 24 -13.73 3.51 -2.49
C SER A 24 -13.48 3.48 -3.99
N ASP A 25 -12.37 2.89 -4.41
CA ASP A 25 -12.08 2.71 -5.84
C ASP A 25 -11.21 1.46 -6.00
N HIS A 26 -11.63 0.58 -6.90
CA HIS A 26 -11.00 -0.72 -7.09
C HIS A 26 -9.85 -0.65 -8.10
N PHE A 27 -8.95 -1.62 -8.01
CA PHE A 27 -7.95 -1.84 -9.04
C PHE A 27 -8.65 -2.08 -10.38
N ASN A 28 -8.23 -1.35 -11.42
CA ASN A 28 -8.86 -1.45 -12.73
C ASN A 28 -7.85 -1.02 -13.81
N THR A 29 -7.30 -1.99 -14.54
CA THR A 29 -6.28 -1.71 -15.57
C THR A 29 -6.85 -0.93 -16.74
N ASP A 30 -8.13 -1.11 -17.08
CA ASP A 30 -8.76 -0.39 -18.21
C ASP A 30 -8.83 1.11 -17.91
N LYS A 31 -9.04 1.46 -16.65
CA LYS A 31 -9.07 2.86 -16.20
C LYS A 31 -7.69 3.35 -15.73
N LYS A 32 -6.67 2.55 -15.92
CA LYS A 32 -5.29 2.85 -15.46
C LYS A 32 -5.21 3.14 -13.96
N HIS A 33 -6.06 2.51 -13.17
CA HIS A 33 -6.02 2.57 -11.72
C HIS A 33 -5.31 1.32 -11.20
N PHE A 34 -4.03 1.47 -10.85
CA PHE A 34 -3.15 0.34 -10.55
C PHE A 34 -3.00 0.09 -9.05
N GLY A 35 -4.00 0.46 -8.29
CA GLY A 35 -4.05 0.21 -6.87
C GLY A 35 -5.49 0.18 -6.38
N THR A 36 -5.66 0.10 -5.08
CA THR A 36 -6.96 0.13 -4.42
C THR A 36 -7.00 1.35 -3.51
N ASP A 37 -8.05 2.16 -3.66
CA ASP A 37 -8.27 3.30 -2.78
C ASP A 37 -9.15 2.90 -1.62
N ILE A 38 -8.78 3.32 -0.42
CA ILE A 38 -9.50 3.03 0.81
C ILE A 38 -9.86 4.37 1.46
N ALA A 39 -11.15 4.67 1.50
CA ALA A 39 -11.64 5.83 2.23
C ALA A 39 -11.45 5.56 3.73
N ALA A 40 -10.77 6.46 4.42
CA ALA A 40 -10.41 6.28 5.81
C ALA A 40 -10.42 7.63 6.52
N ASN A 41 -10.48 7.59 7.85
CA ASN A 41 -10.40 8.81 8.64
C ASN A 41 -9.00 9.41 8.57
N PRO A 42 -8.86 10.74 8.59
CA PRO A 42 -7.55 11.36 8.72
C PRO A 42 -6.84 10.83 9.96
N ASN A 43 -5.52 10.63 9.84
CA ASN A 43 -4.67 10.13 10.92
C ASN A 43 -4.92 8.66 11.31
N GLU A 44 -5.75 7.93 10.56
CA GLU A 44 -5.83 6.48 10.73
C GLU A 44 -4.45 5.89 10.44
N SER A 45 -4.05 4.86 11.19
CA SER A 45 -2.76 4.21 10.98
C SER A 45 -2.69 3.51 9.63
N VAL A 46 -1.59 3.72 8.92
CA VAL A 46 -1.24 2.95 7.72
C VAL A 46 -0.26 1.88 8.15
N LEU A 47 -0.57 0.63 7.84
CA LEU A 47 0.17 -0.54 8.31
C LEU A 47 0.95 -1.19 7.17
N ALA A 48 2.17 -1.64 7.47
CA ALA A 48 2.89 -2.48 6.52
C ALA A 48 2.10 -3.77 6.29
N THR A 49 1.90 -4.14 5.04
CA THR A 49 1.11 -5.34 4.73
C THR A 49 1.86 -6.64 5.04
N MET A 50 3.18 -6.59 5.02
CA MET A 50 4.08 -7.72 5.35
C MET A 50 5.37 -7.16 5.93
N ASP A 51 6.20 -8.05 6.52
CA ASP A 51 7.55 -7.70 6.92
C ASP A 51 8.35 -7.18 5.72
N GLY A 52 9.24 -6.23 5.95
CA GLY A 52 10.08 -5.75 4.87
C GLY A 52 10.99 -4.60 5.28
N THR A 53 11.54 -3.95 4.27
CA THR A 53 12.44 -2.80 4.43
C THR A 53 11.91 -1.62 3.63
N VAL A 54 11.85 -0.46 4.25
CA VAL A 54 11.40 0.75 3.58
C VAL A 54 12.48 1.16 2.55
N PHE A 55 12.11 1.22 1.28
CA PHE A 55 13.01 1.65 0.21
C PHE A 55 12.67 3.04 -0.32
N LEU A 56 11.52 3.58 0.04
CA LEU A 56 11.04 4.88 -0.40
C LEU A 56 10.26 5.52 0.74
N SER A 57 10.62 6.75 1.09
CA SER A 57 9.90 7.51 2.12
C SER A 57 10.13 8.98 1.81
N THR A 58 9.18 9.62 1.13
CA THR A 58 9.37 10.96 0.59
C THR A 58 8.04 11.66 0.32
N TYR A 59 8.13 12.84 -0.26
CA TYR A 59 6.98 13.62 -0.70
C TYR A 59 7.18 14.02 -2.16
N THR A 60 6.12 13.84 -2.96
CA THR A 60 6.05 14.43 -4.29
C THR A 60 4.74 15.22 -4.41
N ALA A 61 4.74 16.25 -5.26
CA ALA A 61 3.53 17.04 -5.47
C ALA A 61 2.36 16.17 -5.95
N GLU A 62 2.66 15.16 -6.75
CA GLU A 62 1.65 14.28 -7.35
C GLU A 62 1.10 13.28 -6.34
N THR A 63 1.96 12.60 -5.59
CA THR A 63 1.55 11.51 -4.70
C THR A 63 1.29 11.95 -3.26
N GLY A 64 1.71 13.17 -2.88
CA GLY A 64 1.79 13.54 -1.50
C GLY A 64 2.87 12.73 -0.78
N TYR A 65 2.73 12.56 0.53
CA TYR A 65 3.65 11.69 1.27
C TYR A 65 3.45 10.25 0.83
N VAL A 66 4.54 9.62 0.43
CA VAL A 66 4.53 8.26 -0.11
C VAL A 66 5.60 7.42 0.57
N ILE A 67 5.24 6.19 0.92
CA ILE A 67 6.17 5.23 1.49
C ILE A 67 6.05 3.92 0.72
N GLY A 68 7.18 3.29 0.47
CA GLY A 68 7.25 1.99 -0.21
C GLY A 68 8.05 1.01 0.62
N VAL A 69 7.61 -0.23 0.64
CA VAL A 69 8.23 -1.31 1.41
C VAL A 69 8.56 -2.46 0.47
N GLN A 70 9.82 -2.89 0.49
CA GLN A 70 10.27 -4.08 -0.21
C GLN A 70 10.08 -5.27 0.72
N HIS A 71 9.28 -6.23 0.30
CA HIS A 71 9.04 -7.47 1.04
C HIS A 71 9.89 -8.60 0.45
N SER A 72 9.86 -9.73 1.08
CA SER A 72 10.45 -10.95 0.52
C SER A 72 9.56 -11.48 -0.62
N GLN A 73 10.07 -12.46 -1.38
CA GLN A 73 9.29 -13.17 -2.40
C GLN A 73 8.83 -12.26 -3.53
N ASP A 74 9.61 -11.21 -3.85
CA ASP A 74 9.37 -10.28 -4.97
C ASP A 74 8.14 -9.39 -4.82
N PHE A 75 7.61 -9.21 -3.63
CA PHE A 75 6.52 -8.29 -3.37
C PHE A 75 7.01 -6.92 -2.95
N VAL A 76 6.32 -5.89 -3.43
CA VAL A 76 6.52 -4.49 -3.04
C VAL A 76 5.15 -3.90 -2.73
N SER A 77 5.04 -3.10 -1.68
CA SER A 77 3.83 -2.34 -1.39
C SER A 77 4.13 -0.85 -1.39
N ILE A 78 3.19 -0.05 -1.90
CA ILE A 78 3.30 1.41 -2.01
C ILE A 78 2.06 2.03 -1.40
N TYR A 79 2.28 3.06 -0.58
CA TYR A 79 1.22 3.76 0.17
C TYR A 79 1.32 5.24 -0.14
N LYS A 80 0.30 5.81 -0.80
CA LYS A 80 0.28 7.20 -1.29
C LYS A 80 -0.79 8.03 -0.58
N HIS A 81 -0.64 9.33 -0.68
CA HIS A 81 -1.55 10.35 -0.11
C HIS A 81 -1.58 10.31 1.41
N CYS A 82 -0.48 9.90 2.03
CA CYS A 82 -0.36 9.90 3.47
C CYS A 82 -0.29 11.33 4.03
N GLY A 83 -0.68 11.48 5.28
CA GLY A 83 -0.59 12.75 5.98
C GLY A 83 0.77 12.96 6.63
N SER A 84 1.37 11.87 7.09
CA SER A 84 2.72 11.88 7.64
C SER A 84 3.34 10.51 7.53
N LEU A 85 4.66 10.47 7.50
CA LEU A 85 5.43 9.22 7.42
C LEU A 85 6.10 8.96 8.76
N LEU A 86 5.99 7.73 9.27
CA LEU A 86 6.54 7.33 10.56
C LEU A 86 7.85 6.58 10.43
N LYS A 87 8.23 6.18 9.23
CA LYS A 87 9.45 5.43 8.94
C LYS A 87 10.21 6.10 7.82
N LYS A 88 11.51 5.86 7.78
CA LYS A 88 12.39 6.41 6.76
C LYS A 88 13.05 5.31 5.95
N GLU A 89 13.61 5.68 4.83
CA GLU A 89 14.33 4.75 3.97
C GLU A 89 15.41 4.01 4.76
N GLY A 90 15.43 2.70 4.59
CA GLY A 90 16.34 1.81 5.30
C GLY A 90 15.75 1.18 6.55
N ASP A 91 14.64 1.68 7.09
CA ASP A 91 14.02 1.10 8.27
C ASP A 91 13.45 -0.28 7.96
N ARG A 92 13.62 -1.20 8.88
CA ARG A 92 12.96 -2.50 8.82
C ARG A 92 11.63 -2.42 9.53
N VAL A 93 10.61 -3.02 8.93
CA VAL A 93 9.25 -3.01 9.47
C VAL A 93 8.69 -4.42 9.51
N LYS A 94 7.75 -4.63 10.41
CA LYS A 94 7.01 -5.89 10.50
C LYS A 94 5.60 -5.70 9.95
N GLY A 95 5.05 -6.77 9.38
CA GLY A 95 3.65 -6.76 8.98
C GLY A 95 2.76 -6.34 10.12
N GLY A 96 1.82 -5.42 9.85
CA GLY A 96 0.94 -4.85 10.86
C GLY A 96 1.53 -3.68 11.64
N GLU A 97 2.79 -3.33 11.41
CA GLU A 97 3.41 -2.18 12.06
C GLU A 97 2.96 -0.88 11.40
N ALA A 98 2.67 0.14 12.20
CA ALA A 98 2.30 1.46 11.68
C ALA A 98 3.52 2.13 11.02
N ILE A 99 3.37 2.52 9.75
CA ILE A 99 4.44 3.11 8.95
C ILE A 99 4.13 4.53 8.49
N ALA A 100 2.86 4.93 8.54
CA ALA A 100 2.41 6.25 8.13
C ALA A 100 1.03 6.51 8.73
N LEU A 101 0.50 7.70 8.49
CA LEU A 101 -0.88 8.06 8.84
C LEU A 101 -1.61 8.47 7.57
N VAL A 102 -2.90 8.12 7.49
CA VAL A 102 -3.76 8.51 6.36
C VAL A 102 -3.90 10.02 6.35
N GLY A 103 -3.86 10.58 5.17
CA GLY A 103 -4.01 12.01 4.96
C GLY A 103 -4.82 12.31 3.72
N ASN A 104 -4.58 13.49 3.19
CA ASN A 104 -5.23 14.00 1.99
C ASN A 104 -4.20 14.81 1.19
N SER A 105 -2.96 14.31 1.12
CA SER A 105 -1.86 15.05 0.49
C SER A 105 -1.66 14.61 -0.96
N GLY A 106 -1.12 15.54 -1.74
CA GLY A 106 -0.87 15.33 -3.15
C GLY A 106 -1.95 15.93 -4.03
N THR A 107 -1.58 16.33 -5.24
CA THR A 107 -2.49 17.01 -6.18
C THR A 107 -3.58 16.10 -6.71
N LEU A 108 -3.38 14.78 -6.68
CA LEU A 108 -4.37 13.81 -7.13
C LEU A 108 -5.32 13.36 -6.03
N SER A 109 -5.18 13.90 -4.82
CA SER A 109 -6.05 13.52 -3.72
C SER A 109 -7.39 14.23 -3.80
N THR A 110 -8.48 13.50 -3.58
CA THR A 110 -9.85 14.01 -3.64
C THR A 110 -10.60 13.88 -2.31
N GLY A 111 -9.89 13.64 -1.23
CA GLY A 111 -10.43 13.47 0.12
C GLY A 111 -9.58 12.53 0.92
N PRO A 112 -9.81 12.39 2.23
CA PRO A 112 -9.02 11.48 3.06
C PRO A 112 -9.16 10.04 2.59
N HIS A 113 -8.08 9.52 2.04
CA HIS A 113 -8.02 8.13 1.61
C HIS A 113 -6.56 7.67 1.50
N LEU A 114 -6.38 6.38 1.49
CA LEU A 114 -5.11 5.74 1.18
C LEU A 114 -5.19 5.17 -0.21
N HIS A 115 -4.20 5.47 -1.05
CA HIS A 115 -4.01 4.74 -2.32
C HIS A 115 -2.94 3.69 -2.08
N PHE A 116 -3.31 2.42 -2.18
CA PHE A 116 -2.45 1.29 -1.88
C PHE A 116 -2.18 0.48 -3.15
N GLU A 117 -0.90 0.23 -3.42
CA GLU A 117 -0.48 -0.62 -4.54
C GLU A 117 0.29 -1.82 -4.03
N LEU A 118 0.02 -2.96 -4.61
CA LEU A 118 0.78 -4.18 -4.39
C LEU A 118 1.40 -4.62 -5.72
N TRP A 119 2.70 -4.85 -5.71
CA TRP A 119 3.46 -5.21 -6.90
C TRP A 119 4.12 -6.57 -6.69
N TYR A 120 4.09 -7.41 -7.71
CA TYR A 120 4.74 -8.71 -7.70
C TYR A 120 5.63 -8.84 -8.95
N LYS A 121 6.92 -9.07 -8.74
CA LYS A 121 7.92 -9.17 -9.83
C LYS A 121 7.83 -8.01 -10.82
N GLY A 122 7.68 -6.80 -10.29
CA GLY A 122 7.68 -5.58 -11.08
C GLY A 122 6.36 -5.27 -11.78
N HIS A 123 5.28 -5.98 -11.48
CA HIS A 123 3.97 -5.73 -12.07
C HIS A 123 2.93 -5.45 -10.98
N PRO A 124 2.09 -4.43 -11.18
CA PRO A 124 1.01 -4.18 -10.22
C PRO A 124 -0.01 -5.31 -10.29
N VAL A 125 -0.46 -5.75 -9.12
CA VAL A 125 -1.50 -6.78 -9.00
C VAL A 125 -2.68 -6.22 -8.23
N ASN A 126 -3.85 -6.84 -8.39
CA ASN A 126 -5.04 -6.41 -7.68
C ASN A 126 -4.93 -6.78 -6.20
N PRO A 127 -4.80 -5.79 -5.31
CA PRO A 127 -4.63 -6.07 -3.88
C PRO A 127 -5.75 -6.88 -3.27
N GLU A 128 -6.98 -6.73 -3.77
CA GLU A 128 -8.15 -7.41 -3.22
C GLU A 128 -8.15 -8.91 -3.47
N LYS A 129 -7.26 -9.39 -4.35
CA LYS A 129 -7.06 -10.83 -4.55
C LYS A 129 -6.12 -11.45 -3.52
N TYR A 130 -5.45 -10.64 -2.72
CA TYR A 130 -4.45 -11.09 -1.76
C TYR A 130 -4.79 -10.69 -0.33
N ILE A 131 -5.51 -9.61 -0.15
CA ILE A 131 -5.81 -9.00 1.15
C ILE A 131 -7.31 -8.85 1.30
N VAL A 132 -7.83 -9.20 2.47
CA VAL A 132 -9.22 -8.93 2.82
C VAL A 132 -9.29 -7.52 3.39
N PHE A 133 -10.03 -6.69 2.71
CA PHE A 133 -10.20 -5.29 3.12
C PHE A 133 -11.44 -5.09 3.97
#